data_8382dfb02638f8f7fd47cb8175f0e7de
#
_entry.id   8382dfb02638f8f7fd47cb8175f0e7de
#
_cell.length_a   1.000
_cell.length_b   1.000
_cell.length_c   1.000
_cell.angle_alpha   90.00
_cell.angle_beta   90.00
_cell.angle_gamma   90.00
#
_symmetry.space_group_name_H-M   'P 1'
#
loop_
_entity.id
_entity.type
_entity.pdbx_description
1 polymer ?
#
loop_
_entity_poly.entity_id
_entity_poly.type
_entity_poly.pdbx_seq_one_letter_code
_entity_poly.pdbx_strand_id
1 'polypeptide(L)'
;MFNAAQYGDDSVDDTTLALPPRPSAASFALSVPKRSGNACSNCPVRATCMPETLTPSELARLDSSICSTRTIRRGESLYRANDTFQSVYALRSGSFKTVVMHRDGREQVTGFNLAGEMLGLDGFHTDRHSCDAIALEDSSVCIIPFSVLEGLCHEMKAMQKHVHRMMSGEIVRESGLMMLLGTMTAEQRVAAFLLNLSQRLKTRGYSAAEFNLRMTREEMGSYLGMKLETVSRMFSKLHKDELVETHGKQIRIVDFEGLALI
;
A
#
# COMPACT_ATOMS: atom_id res chain seq x y z
N MET A 1 -2.03 26.18 13.78
CA MET A 1 -2.36 27.39 12.98
C MET A 1 -1.11 27.72 12.16
N PHE A 2 -0.99 27.17 10.96
CA PHE A 2 0.04 27.59 10.01
C PHE A 2 -0.63 28.51 9.00
N ASN A 3 -0.18 29.77 9.00
CA ASN A 3 -0.72 30.87 8.21
C ASN A 3 -0.17 30.78 6.77
N ALA A 4 -1.03 30.56 5.80
CA ALA A 4 -0.70 30.48 4.36
C ALA A 4 -0.73 31.87 3.71
N ALA A 5 0.12 32.79 4.18
CA ALA A 5 0.25 34.09 3.55
C ALA A 5 1.65 34.63 3.78
N GLN A 6 2.60 34.24 2.91
CA GLN A 6 3.81 35.00 2.59
C GLN A 6 4.68 34.20 1.61
N TYR A 7 4.32 34.20 0.33
CA TYR A 7 5.27 34.02 -0.76
C TYR A 7 5.02 35.14 -1.76
N GLY A 8 5.92 36.11 -1.74
CA GLY A 8 5.95 37.22 -2.68
C GLY A 8 6.24 36.74 -4.10
N ASP A 9 5.69 37.49 -5.00
CA ASP A 9 5.81 37.44 -6.45
C ASP A 9 7.24 37.80 -6.86
N ASP A 10 8.10 36.80 -7.06
CA ASP A 10 9.37 36.96 -7.74
C ASP A 10 9.25 36.32 -9.12
N SER A 11 9.12 37.19 -10.11
CA SER A 11 9.23 36.91 -11.55
C SER A 11 10.58 36.25 -11.85
N VAL A 12 10.61 34.92 -11.98
CA VAL A 12 11.77 34.16 -12.43
C VAL A 12 11.54 33.71 -13.87
N ASP A 13 12.50 34.09 -14.71
CA ASP A 13 12.63 33.78 -16.14
C ASP A 13 12.20 32.35 -16.49
N ASP A 14 11.26 32.28 -17.43
CA ASP A 14 10.71 31.06 -18.04
C ASP A 14 11.71 30.46 -19.04
N THR A 15 12.74 29.81 -18.54
CA THR A 15 13.58 28.92 -19.37
C THR A 15 13.06 27.51 -19.19
N THR A 16 12.00 27.19 -19.90
CA THR A 16 11.34 25.88 -19.98
C THR A 16 12.34 24.85 -20.53
N LEU A 17 13.01 24.13 -19.64
CA LEU A 17 13.57 22.82 -19.99
C LEU A 17 12.41 21.88 -20.27
N ALA A 18 12.09 21.72 -21.56
CA ALA A 18 11.08 20.80 -22.04
C ALA A 18 11.49 19.37 -21.67
N LEU A 19 10.80 18.81 -20.69
CA LEU A 19 10.86 17.37 -20.42
C LEU A 19 10.37 16.63 -21.67
N PRO A 20 11.01 15.51 -22.07
CA PRO A 20 10.57 14.70 -23.20
C PRO A 20 9.11 14.31 -23.00
N PRO A 21 8.29 14.28 -24.06
CA PRO A 21 6.88 13.92 -23.96
C PRO A 21 6.76 12.51 -23.39
N ARG A 22 6.11 12.40 -22.22
CA ARG A 22 5.73 11.10 -21.66
C ARG A 22 4.83 10.40 -22.67
N PRO A 23 5.00 9.08 -22.91
CA PRO A 23 4.08 8.37 -23.78
C PRO A 23 2.67 8.58 -23.29
N SER A 24 1.80 9.04 -24.20
CA SER A 24 0.40 9.33 -23.92
C SER A 24 -0.25 8.11 -23.25
N ALA A 25 -0.93 8.36 -22.13
CA ALA A 25 -1.82 7.37 -21.54
C ALA A 25 -2.80 6.95 -22.64
N ALA A 26 -2.64 5.73 -23.16
CA ALA A 26 -3.66 5.14 -24.00
C ALA A 26 -4.95 5.18 -23.19
N SER A 27 -5.97 5.86 -23.72
CA SER A 27 -7.30 5.89 -23.15
C SER A 27 -7.82 4.45 -23.15
N PHE A 28 -7.62 3.75 -22.02
CA PHE A 28 -8.23 2.45 -21.84
C PHE A 28 -9.73 2.68 -21.67
N ALA A 29 -10.45 2.61 -22.79
CA ALA A 29 -11.86 2.37 -22.76
C ALA A 29 -12.07 1.10 -21.92
N LEU A 30 -12.74 1.27 -20.77
CA LEU A 30 -13.16 0.17 -19.91
C LEU A 30 -14.09 -0.74 -20.71
N SER A 31 -13.51 -1.69 -21.46
CA SER A 31 -14.25 -2.86 -21.86
C SER A 31 -14.53 -3.61 -20.58
N VAL A 32 -15.80 -3.65 -20.16
CA VAL A 32 -16.26 -4.44 -19.01
C VAL A 32 -15.73 -5.87 -19.22
N PRO A 33 -14.73 -6.32 -18.44
CA PRO A 33 -14.18 -7.65 -18.66
C PRO A 33 -15.23 -8.67 -18.25
N LYS A 34 -15.37 -9.72 -19.06
CA LYS A 34 -16.23 -10.88 -18.78
C LYS A 34 -16.01 -11.35 -17.34
N ARG A 35 -17.11 -11.61 -16.62
CA ARG A 35 -17.15 -12.22 -15.30
C ARG A 35 -16.13 -13.35 -15.20
N SER A 36 -14.97 -13.13 -14.62
CA SER A 36 -14.10 -14.21 -14.19
C SER A 36 -14.72 -14.77 -12.91
N GLY A 37 -14.92 -16.10 -12.84
CA GLY A 37 -15.66 -16.79 -11.80
C GLY A 37 -15.04 -16.77 -10.39
N ASN A 38 -14.59 -15.62 -9.96
CA ASN A 38 -13.89 -15.40 -8.71
C ASN A 38 -14.76 -14.58 -7.75
N ALA A 39 -15.80 -15.23 -7.22
CA ALA A 39 -16.69 -14.65 -6.22
C ALA A 39 -15.91 -14.34 -4.92
N CYS A 40 -16.30 -13.25 -4.24
CA CYS A 40 -15.77 -12.91 -2.90
C CYS A 40 -16.08 -14.01 -1.89
N SER A 41 -17.17 -14.75 -2.08
CA SER A 41 -17.57 -15.90 -1.26
C SER A 41 -16.49 -16.98 -1.17
N ASN A 42 -15.69 -17.18 -2.21
CA ASN A 42 -14.61 -18.19 -2.29
C ASN A 42 -13.20 -17.57 -2.29
N CYS A 43 -13.07 -16.29 -1.93
CA CYS A 43 -11.80 -15.60 -1.97
C CYS A 43 -10.96 -15.92 -0.71
N PRO A 44 -9.69 -16.36 -0.85
CA PRO A 44 -8.85 -16.71 0.31
C PRO A 44 -8.54 -15.53 1.22
N VAL A 45 -8.57 -14.30 0.70
CA VAL A 45 -8.31 -13.07 1.48
C VAL A 45 -9.58 -12.34 1.93
N ARG A 46 -10.74 -12.98 1.80
CA ARG A 46 -12.04 -12.36 2.15
C ARG A 46 -12.06 -11.83 3.58
N ALA A 47 -11.57 -12.60 4.54
CA ALA A 47 -11.60 -12.24 5.96
C ALA A 47 -10.84 -10.92 6.27
N THR A 48 -9.83 -10.58 5.46
CA THR A 48 -9.07 -9.32 5.60
C THR A 48 -9.61 -8.20 4.73
N CYS A 49 -10.22 -8.55 3.59
CA CYS A 49 -10.63 -7.62 2.54
C CYS A 49 -12.07 -7.10 2.73
N MET A 50 -12.97 -7.88 3.34
CA MET A 50 -14.40 -7.60 3.44
C MET A 50 -14.93 -7.82 4.87
N PRO A 51 -16.06 -7.21 5.25
CA PRO A 51 -16.67 -7.45 6.56
C PRO A 51 -16.95 -8.94 6.78
N GLU A 52 -16.61 -9.45 7.94
CA GLU A 52 -16.95 -10.83 8.35
C GLU A 52 -18.45 -11.02 8.59
N THR A 53 -19.15 -9.94 8.96
CA THR A 53 -20.55 -9.94 9.41
C THR A 53 -21.57 -9.85 8.27
N LEU A 54 -21.17 -10.05 7.02
CA LEU A 54 -22.09 -10.04 5.89
C LEU A 54 -23.03 -11.25 5.93
N THR A 55 -24.32 -11.00 5.76
CA THR A 55 -25.33 -12.05 5.55
C THR A 55 -25.11 -12.74 4.18
N PRO A 56 -25.65 -13.95 3.98
CA PRO A 56 -25.56 -14.63 2.68
C PRO A 56 -26.13 -13.80 1.51
N SER A 57 -27.19 -13.03 1.75
CA SER A 57 -27.79 -12.14 0.74
C SER A 57 -26.91 -10.94 0.40
N GLU A 58 -26.28 -10.32 1.41
CA GLU A 58 -25.32 -9.23 1.21
C GLU A 58 -24.06 -9.71 0.49
N LEU A 59 -23.59 -10.93 0.80
CA LEU A 59 -22.47 -11.54 0.12
C LEU A 59 -22.79 -11.83 -1.35
N ALA A 60 -23.98 -12.35 -1.65
CA ALA A 60 -24.43 -12.57 -3.03
C ALA A 60 -24.53 -11.23 -3.80
N ARG A 61 -24.98 -10.16 -3.13
CA ARG A 61 -25.02 -8.80 -3.69
C ARG A 61 -23.60 -8.30 -4.01
N LEU A 62 -22.67 -8.47 -3.08
CA LEU A 62 -21.26 -8.14 -3.25
C LEU A 62 -20.67 -8.89 -4.46
N ASP A 63 -20.88 -10.20 -4.54
CA ASP A 63 -20.42 -11.05 -5.65
C ASP A 63 -20.97 -10.61 -7.00
N SER A 64 -22.21 -10.10 -7.04
CA SER A 64 -22.81 -9.57 -8.27
C SER A 64 -22.26 -8.18 -8.66
N SER A 65 -21.73 -7.43 -7.71
CA SER A 65 -21.31 -6.03 -7.88
C SER A 65 -19.80 -5.89 -8.15
N ILE A 66 -18.98 -6.78 -7.59
CA ILE A 66 -17.52 -6.80 -7.84
C ILE A 66 -17.24 -7.72 -9.03
N CYS A 67 -17.00 -7.12 -10.19
CA CYS A 67 -17.11 -7.83 -11.46
C CYS A 67 -15.78 -8.17 -12.12
N SER A 68 -14.64 -7.57 -11.73
CA SER A 68 -13.41 -7.76 -12.51
C SER A 68 -12.17 -7.89 -11.64
N THR A 69 -11.28 -8.76 -12.09
CA THR A 69 -9.92 -8.89 -11.57
C THR A 69 -8.93 -8.48 -12.65
N ARG A 70 -7.83 -7.86 -12.25
CA ARG A 70 -6.72 -7.51 -13.12
C ARG A 70 -5.43 -8.08 -12.57
N THR A 71 -4.62 -8.69 -13.44
CA THR A 71 -3.27 -9.10 -13.12
C THR A 71 -2.32 -7.96 -13.46
N ILE A 72 -1.41 -7.65 -12.55
CA ILE A 72 -0.39 -6.62 -12.67
C ILE A 72 0.96 -7.32 -12.53
N ARG A 73 1.84 -7.14 -13.50
CA ARG A 73 3.17 -7.73 -13.45
C ARG A 73 4.09 -6.95 -12.50
N ARG A 74 5.09 -7.61 -11.99
CA ARG A 74 6.13 -6.97 -11.18
C ARG A 74 6.69 -5.73 -11.88
N GLY A 75 6.74 -4.60 -11.16
CA GLY A 75 7.21 -3.30 -11.65
C GLY A 75 6.18 -2.49 -12.44
N GLU A 76 5.01 -3.06 -12.78
CA GLU A 76 3.93 -2.30 -13.41
C GLU A 76 3.18 -1.46 -12.37
N SER A 77 2.73 -0.27 -12.80
CA SER A 77 1.86 0.59 -12.01
C SER A 77 0.40 0.19 -12.21
N LEU A 78 -0.32 0.04 -11.12
CA LEU A 78 -1.78 -0.14 -11.10
C LEU A 78 -2.47 1.17 -11.49
N TYR A 79 -2.03 2.27 -10.88
CA TYR A 79 -2.36 3.67 -11.19
C TYR A 79 -1.16 4.56 -10.86
N ARG A 80 -1.20 5.80 -11.34
CA ARG A 80 -0.16 6.81 -11.12
C ARG A 80 -0.74 8.06 -10.47
N ALA A 81 0.11 8.81 -9.82
CA ALA A 81 -0.23 10.13 -9.31
C ALA A 81 -0.81 11.02 -10.43
N ASN A 82 -1.89 11.74 -10.12
CA ASN A 82 -2.72 12.55 -11.01
C ASN A 82 -3.60 11.78 -12.01
N ASP A 83 -3.56 10.44 -12.04
CA ASP A 83 -4.58 9.68 -12.77
C ASP A 83 -5.97 9.96 -12.16
N THR A 84 -7.00 10.00 -13.01
CA THR A 84 -8.38 10.18 -12.54
C THR A 84 -8.79 9.00 -11.68
N PHE A 85 -9.27 9.28 -10.47
CA PHE A 85 -9.81 8.27 -9.58
C PHE A 85 -11.16 7.76 -10.08
N GLN A 86 -11.30 6.46 -10.25
CA GLN A 86 -12.55 5.81 -10.69
C GLN A 86 -12.90 4.59 -9.86
N SER A 87 -11.92 3.98 -9.22
CA SER A 87 -12.06 2.69 -8.53
C SER A 87 -11.12 2.59 -7.35
N VAL A 88 -11.52 1.82 -6.35
CA VAL A 88 -10.61 1.26 -5.37
C VAL A 88 -10.24 -0.17 -5.78
N TYR A 89 -9.14 -0.65 -5.27
CA TYR A 89 -8.57 -1.94 -5.66
C TYR A 89 -8.30 -2.79 -4.43
N ALA A 90 -8.97 -3.92 -4.32
CA ALA A 90 -8.70 -4.89 -3.27
C ALA A 90 -7.59 -5.84 -3.73
N LEU A 91 -6.47 -5.88 -3.02
CA LEU A 91 -5.34 -6.73 -3.36
C LEU A 91 -5.65 -8.19 -3.02
N ARG A 92 -5.82 -9.01 -4.06
CA ARG A 92 -6.17 -10.42 -3.93
C ARG A 92 -4.95 -11.32 -3.68
N SER A 93 -3.84 -11.04 -4.36
CA SER A 93 -2.57 -11.73 -4.21
C SER A 93 -1.42 -10.83 -4.61
N GLY A 94 -0.24 -11.09 -4.08
CA GLY A 94 0.95 -10.30 -4.33
C GLY A 94 1.10 -9.15 -3.32
N SER A 95 1.89 -8.14 -3.71
CA SER A 95 2.21 -6.98 -2.88
C SER A 95 2.53 -5.75 -3.72
N PHE A 96 2.24 -4.57 -3.17
CA PHE A 96 2.49 -3.28 -3.81
C PHE A 96 3.30 -2.36 -2.91
N LYS A 97 3.98 -1.41 -3.52
CA LYS A 97 4.44 -0.19 -2.85
C LYS A 97 3.66 1.01 -3.36
N THR A 98 3.41 1.97 -2.50
CA THR A 98 2.95 3.31 -2.87
C THR A 98 4.12 4.28 -2.84
N VAL A 99 4.18 5.18 -3.83
CA VAL A 99 5.30 6.10 -4.02
C VAL A 99 4.76 7.48 -4.33
N VAL A 100 5.28 8.48 -3.62
CA VAL A 100 5.06 9.89 -3.93
C VAL A 100 6.35 10.44 -4.55
N MET A 101 6.21 11.15 -5.67
CA MET A 101 7.32 11.80 -6.35
C MET A 101 7.41 13.27 -5.91
N HIS A 102 8.55 13.69 -5.41
CA HIS A 102 8.85 15.08 -5.15
C HIS A 102 9.13 15.84 -6.45
N ARG A 103 8.97 17.16 -6.45
CA ARG A 103 9.18 18.01 -7.65
C ARG A 103 10.58 17.90 -8.25
N ASP A 104 11.59 17.57 -7.45
CA ASP A 104 12.98 17.38 -7.90
C ASP A 104 13.25 15.96 -8.45
N GLY A 105 12.22 15.13 -8.62
CA GLY A 105 12.32 13.78 -9.15
C GLY A 105 12.70 12.70 -8.12
N ARG A 106 12.88 13.05 -6.84
CA ARG A 106 13.09 12.04 -5.80
C ARG A 106 11.80 11.30 -5.48
N GLU A 107 11.91 9.99 -5.37
CA GLU A 107 10.80 9.12 -4.98
C GLU A 107 10.85 8.81 -3.48
N GLN A 108 9.70 8.91 -2.82
CA GLN A 108 9.51 8.48 -1.45
C GLN A 108 8.49 7.33 -1.43
N VAL A 109 8.91 6.17 -0.94
CA VAL A 109 7.97 5.08 -0.64
C VAL A 109 7.17 5.49 0.60
N THR A 110 5.84 5.49 0.47
CA THR A 110 4.91 5.88 1.54
C THR A 110 4.22 4.68 2.16
N GLY A 111 4.19 3.54 1.47
CA GLY A 111 3.56 2.34 1.99
C GLY A 111 3.97 1.06 1.28
N PHE A 112 3.76 -0.06 1.97
CA PHE A 112 3.80 -1.42 1.42
C PHE A 112 2.47 -2.09 1.71
N ASN A 113 1.77 -2.54 0.66
CA ASN A 113 0.46 -3.15 0.76
C ASN A 113 0.55 -4.66 0.48
N LEU A 114 -0.17 -5.44 1.27
CA LEU A 114 -0.21 -6.90 1.21
C LEU A 114 -1.60 -7.40 0.78
N ALA A 115 -1.68 -8.65 0.35
CA ALA A 115 -2.95 -9.28 0.01
C ALA A 115 -4.00 -9.08 1.13
N GLY A 116 -5.24 -8.73 0.75
CA GLY A 116 -6.33 -8.38 1.65
C GLY A 116 -6.43 -6.89 1.99
N GLU A 117 -5.46 -6.05 1.57
CA GLU A 117 -5.54 -4.60 1.76
C GLU A 117 -6.10 -3.89 0.54
N MET A 118 -6.57 -2.66 0.75
CA MET A 118 -7.14 -1.82 -0.30
C MET A 118 -6.10 -0.80 -0.78
N LEU A 119 -6.13 -0.52 -2.07
CA LEU A 119 -5.37 0.53 -2.74
C LEU A 119 -6.35 1.52 -3.36
N GLY A 120 -5.93 2.77 -3.54
CA GLY A 120 -6.72 3.81 -4.21
C GLY A 120 -7.57 4.66 -3.26
N LEU A 121 -7.49 4.47 -1.93
CA LEU A 121 -8.22 5.31 -0.97
C LEU A 121 -7.76 6.77 -1.00
N ASP A 122 -6.56 7.03 -1.49
CA ASP A 122 -5.96 8.35 -1.68
C ASP A 122 -6.74 9.23 -2.67
N GLY A 123 -7.49 8.60 -3.58
CA GLY A 123 -8.28 9.31 -4.60
C GLY A 123 -9.59 9.92 -4.10
N PHE A 124 -10.06 9.59 -2.90
CA PHE A 124 -11.36 10.05 -2.38
C PHE A 124 -11.44 11.56 -2.15
N HIS A 125 -10.32 12.22 -1.90
CA HIS A 125 -10.30 13.63 -1.56
C HIS A 125 -10.35 14.56 -2.78
N THR A 126 -9.66 14.21 -3.86
CA THR A 126 -9.45 15.10 -5.01
C THR A 126 -9.92 14.55 -6.34
N ASP A 127 -10.59 13.39 -6.36
CA ASP A 127 -10.95 12.62 -7.55
C ASP A 127 -9.73 12.27 -8.45
N ARG A 128 -8.54 12.29 -7.85
CA ARG A 128 -7.27 11.92 -8.48
C ARG A 128 -6.39 11.19 -7.49
N HIS A 129 -5.63 10.23 -8.00
CA HIS A 129 -4.62 9.56 -7.19
C HIS A 129 -3.48 10.52 -6.79
N SER A 130 -3.06 10.46 -5.53
CA SER A 130 -1.97 11.28 -4.99
C SER A 130 -0.59 10.59 -5.05
N CYS A 131 -0.56 9.29 -5.34
CA CYS A 131 0.65 8.47 -5.38
C CYS A 131 0.61 7.47 -6.54
N ASP A 132 1.77 6.89 -6.86
CA ASP A 132 1.86 5.72 -7.74
C ASP A 132 1.70 4.45 -6.91
N ALA A 133 0.94 3.47 -7.40
CA ALA A 133 0.89 2.13 -6.82
C ALA A 133 1.61 1.14 -7.75
N ILE A 134 2.75 0.60 -7.31
CA ILE A 134 3.65 -0.22 -8.13
C ILE A 134 3.74 -1.63 -7.54
N ALA A 135 3.54 -2.65 -8.38
CA ALA A 135 3.61 -4.05 -7.98
C ALA A 135 5.04 -4.49 -7.66
N LEU A 136 5.26 -5.08 -6.47
CA LEU A 136 6.56 -5.63 -6.05
C LEU A 136 6.80 -7.05 -6.58
N GLU A 137 5.73 -7.73 -6.95
CA GLU A 137 5.68 -9.07 -7.54
C GLU A 137 4.45 -9.18 -8.45
N ASP A 138 4.34 -10.25 -9.23
CA ASP A 138 3.14 -10.51 -10.02
C ASP A 138 1.94 -10.61 -9.08
N SER A 139 0.99 -9.72 -9.28
CA SER A 139 -0.08 -9.44 -8.34
C SER A 139 -1.45 -9.50 -9.03
N SER A 140 -2.49 -9.77 -8.26
CA SER A 140 -3.87 -9.73 -8.74
C SER A 140 -4.71 -8.83 -7.85
N VAL A 141 -5.50 -7.94 -8.46
CA VAL A 141 -6.39 -7.01 -7.77
C VAL A 141 -7.83 -7.19 -8.23
N CYS A 142 -8.79 -7.03 -7.32
CA CYS A 142 -10.20 -6.85 -7.64
C CYS A 142 -10.45 -5.37 -7.85
N ILE A 143 -11.08 -4.99 -8.96
CA ILE A 143 -11.44 -3.61 -9.28
C ILE A 143 -12.85 -3.37 -8.76
N ILE A 144 -13.01 -2.38 -7.90
CA ILE A 144 -14.28 -1.97 -7.32
C ILE A 144 -14.54 -0.53 -7.75
N PRO A 145 -15.40 -0.29 -8.74
CA PRO A 145 -15.78 1.08 -9.12
C PRO A 145 -16.28 1.85 -7.90
N PHE A 146 -15.88 3.12 -7.79
CA PHE A 146 -16.19 3.92 -6.61
C PHE A 146 -17.70 4.07 -6.41
N SER A 147 -18.46 4.30 -7.48
CA SER A 147 -19.93 4.36 -7.43
C SER A 147 -20.58 3.06 -6.92
N VAL A 148 -19.97 1.90 -7.23
CA VAL A 148 -20.42 0.60 -6.70
C VAL A 148 -20.13 0.52 -5.19
N LEU A 149 -18.95 0.93 -4.76
CA LEU A 149 -18.58 0.94 -3.34
C LEU A 149 -19.52 1.86 -2.55
N GLU A 150 -19.83 3.06 -3.05
CA GLU A 150 -20.77 4.00 -2.43
C GLU A 150 -22.17 3.37 -2.32
N GLY A 151 -22.67 2.75 -3.39
CA GLY A 151 -23.95 2.04 -3.38
C GLY A 151 -23.98 0.93 -2.32
N LEU A 152 -22.92 0.11 -2.25
CA LEU A 152 -22.80 -0.94 -1.23
C LEU A 152 -22.75 -0.38 0.20
N CYS A 153 -22.07 0.75 0.41
CA CYS A 153 -22.04 1.42 1.71
C CYS A 153 -23.40 2.01 2.10
N HIS A 154 -24.17 2.49 1.13
CA HIS A 154 -25.51 3.00 1.37
C HIS A 154 -26.50 1.87 1.73
N GLU A 155 -26.42 0.74 1.03
CA GLU A 155 -27.31 -0.41 1.23
C GLU A 155 -26.93 -1.24 2.48
N MET A 156 -25.64 -1.36 2.78
CA MET A 156 -25.13 -2.27 3.81
C MET A 156 -24.30 -1.54 4.88
N LYS A 157 -24.85 -1.38 6.08
CA LYS A 157 -24.14 -0.75 7.23
C LYS A 157 -22.82 -1.45 7.57
N ALA A 158 -22.74 -2.76 7.35
CA ALA A 158 -21.49 -3.52 7.56
C ALA A 158 -20.38 -3.05 6.62
N MET A 159 -20.72 -2.79 5.33
CA MET A 159 -19.78 -2.25 4.34
C MET A 159 -19.32 -0.84 4.71
N GLN A 160 -20.26 0.04 5.03
CA GLN A 160 -19.95 1.41 5.46
C GLN A 160 -18.99 1.42 6.66
N LYS A 161 -19.29 0.62 7.70
CA LYS A 161 -18.41 0.49 8.87
C LYS A 161 -17.03 -0.07 8.51
N HIS A 162 -16.97 -0.98 7.55
CA HIS A 162 -15.71 -1.56 7.10
C HIS A 162 -14.84 -0.54 6.37
N VAL A 163 -15.42 0.25 5.45
CA VAL A 163 -14.71 1.34 4.76
C VAL A 163 -14.17 2.38 5.75
N HIS A 164 -14.99 2.79 6.75
CA HIS A 164 -14.52 3.71 7.79
C HIS A 164 -13.34 3.13 8.60
N ARG A 165 -13.36 1.82 8.91
CA ARG A 165 -12.25 1.16 9.60
C ARG A 165 -10.97 1.12 8.74
N MET A 166 -11.11 0.87 7.44
CA MET A 166 -9.96 0.87 6.53
C MET A 166 -9.33 2.26 6.45
N MET A 167 -10.13 3.31 6.28
CA MET A 167 -9.64 4.70 6.25
C MET A 167 -8.99 5.10 7.57
N SER A 168 -9.64 4.79 8.70
CA SER A 168 -9.07 5.03 10.03
C SER A 168 -7.77 4.25 10.24
N GLY A 169 -7.71 3.01 9.77
CA GLY A 169 -6.51 2.17 9.82
C GLY A 169 -5.35 2.78 9.02
N GLU A 170 -5.63 3.40 7.88
CA GLU A 170 -4.63 4.10 7.08
C GLU A 170 -4.09 5.33 7.82
N ILE A 171 -4.96 6.16 8.38
CA ILE A 171 -4.57 7.33 9.20
C ILE A 171 -3.67 6.91 10.38
N VAL A 172 -4.02 5.82 11.08
CA VAL A 172 -3.22 5.30 12.20
C VAL A 172 -1.85 4.81 11.70
N ARG A 173 -1.79 4.17 10.55
CA ARG A 173 -0.55 3.67 9.93
C ARG A 173 0.36 4.82 9.54
N GLU A 174 -0.18 5.85 8.88
CA GLU A 174 0.57 7.06 8.51
C GLU A 174 1.07 7.82 9.74
N SER A 175 0.25 7.97 10.77
CA SER A 175 0.65 8.57 12.03
C SER A 175 1.77 7.78 12.72
N GLY A 176 1.69 6.44 12.68
CA GLY A 176 2.74 5.55 13.17
C GLY A 176 4.06 5.71 12.41
N LEU A 177 3.99 5.86 11.08
CA LEU A 177 5.15 6.12 10.25
C LEU A 177 5.78 7.49 10.57
N MET A 178 4.98 8.54 10.73
CA MET A 178 5.48 9.86 11.14
C MET A 178 6.19 9.80 12.49
N MET A 179 5.61 9.12 13.48
CA MET A 179 6.25 8.92 14.78
C MET A 179 7.57 8.16 14.64
N LEU A 180 7.59 7.07 13.87
CA LEU A 180 8.77 6.27 13.60
C LEU A 180 9.89 7.13 12.98
N LEU A 181 9.57 7.91 11.96
CA LEU A 181 10.54 8.78 11.28
C LEU A 181 11.02 9.95 12.15
N GLY A 182 10.18 10.46 13.05
CA GLY A 182 10.48 11.61 13.89
C GLY A 182 11.26 11.30 15.16
N THR A 183 11.06 10.11 15.75
CA THR A 183 11.55 9.84 17.11
C THR A 183 12.48 8.64 17.23
N MET A 184 12.42 7.68 16.29
CA MET A 184 13.16 6.43 16.43
C MET A 184 14.55 6.47 15.78
N THR A 185 15.51 5.76 16.37
CA THR A 185 16.82 5.49 15.78
C THR A 185 16.71 4.60 14.55
N ALA A 186 17.76 4.52 13.74
CA ALA A 186 17.78 3.67 12.54
C ALA A 186 17.51 2.19 12.88
N GLU A 187 18.03 1.70 13.99
CA GLU A 187 17.83 0.33 14.45
C GLU A 187 16.39 0.08 14.86
N GLN A 188 15.82 0.98 15.67
CA GLN A 188 14.42 0.94 16.08
C GLN A 188 13.46 0.96 14.89
N ARG A 189 13.76 1.76 13.85
CA ARG A 189 12.94 1.82 12.63
C ARG A 189 12.92 0.48 11.90
N VAL A 190 14.05 -0.21 11.77
CA VAL A 190 14.11 -1.53 11.14
C VAL A 190 13.41 -2.57 12.00
N ALA A 191 13.60 -2.58 13.31
CA ALA A 191 12.94 -3.48 14.24
C ALA A 191 11.41 -3.32 14.18
N ALA A 192 10.91 -2.08 14.30
CA ALA A 192 9.49 -1.76 14.22
C ALA A 192 8.88 -2.16 12.86
N PHE A 193 9.61 -1.93 11.76
CA PHE A 193 9.19 -2.36 10.42
C PHE A 193 9.02 -3.89 10.33
N LEU A 194 9.99 -4.66 10.82
CA LEU A 194 9.94 -6.13 10.80
C LEU A 194 8.81 -6.67 11.67
N LEU A 195 8.62 -6.12 12.86
CA LEU A 195 7.52 -6.50 13.77
C LEU A 195 6.14 -6.17 13.16
N ASN A 196 5.99 -5.00 12.53
CA ASN A 196 4.77 -4.62 11.83
C ASN A 196 4.46 -5.58 10.68
N LEU A 197 5.47 -5.88 9.84
CA LEU A 197 5.31 -6.80 8.71
C LEU A 197 4.95 -8.22 9.19
N SER A 198 5.65 -8.72 10.22
CA SER A 198 5.38 -10.00 10.87
C SER A 198 3.92 -10.09 11.36
N GLN A 199 3.45 -9.07 12.08
CA GLN A 199 2.07 -9.04 12.59
C GLN A 199 1.04 -9.02 11.45
N ARG A 200 1.29 -8.25 10.40
CA ARG A 200 0.40 -8.19 9.22
C ARG A 200 0.36 -9.52 8.46
N LEU A 201 1.48 -10.25 8.39
CA LEU A 201 1.54 -11.59 7.81
C LEU A 201 0.80 -12.62 8.69
N LYS A 202 0.99 -12.55 10.02
CA LYS A 202 0.30 -13.41 10.98
C LYS A 202 -1.23 -13.31 10.86
N THR A 203 -1.78 -12.10 10.74
CA THR A 203 -3.23 -11.90 10.58
C THR A 203 -3.78 -12.48 9.27
N ARG A 204 -2.92 -12.80 8.32
CA ARG A 204 -3.25 -13.44 7.02
C ARG A 204 -2.99 -14.94 7.01
N GLY A 205 -2.66 -15.54 8.16
CA GLY A 205 -2.39 -16.97 8.29
C GLY A 205 -0.99 -17.39 7.81
N TYR A 206 -0.08 -16.44 7.55
CA TYR A 206 1.32 -16.74 7.25
C TYR A 206 2.16 -16.83 8.53
N SER A 207 3.39 -17.35 8.39
CA SER A 207 4.34 -17.38 9.50
C SER A 207 4.64 -15.95 9.98
N ALA A 208 4.58 -15.76 11.30
CA ALA A 208 5.03 -14.52 11.93
C ALA A 208 6.56 -14.47 12.04
N ALA A 209 7.18 -15.63 12.24
CA ALA A 209 8.62 -15.72 12.50
C ALA A 209 9.45 -15.74 11.22
N GLU A 210 8.94 -16.32 10.12
CA GLU A 210 9.72 -16.54 8.91
C GLU A 210 8.95 -16.10 7.68
N PHE A 211 9.54 -15.18 6.90
CA PHE A 211 8.91 -14.60 5.70
C PHE A 211 9.94 -14.03 4.72
N ASN A 212 9.52 -13.84 3.47
CA ASN A 212 10.33 -13.24 2.43
C ASN A 212 9.97 -11.76 2.23
N LEU A 213 10.97 -10.88 2.28
CA LEU A 213 10.82 -9.47 1.90
C LEU A 213 10.62 -9.37 0.39
N ARG A 214 9.55 -8.75 -0.04
CA ARG A 214 9.28 -8.48 -1.47
C ARG A 214 9.97 -7.21 -1.96
N MET A 215 10.12 -6.24 -1.07
CA MET A 215 10.82 -4.98 -1.32
C MET A 215 12.35 -5.15 -1.25
N THR A 216 13.05 -4.23 -1.89
CA THR A 216 14.50 -4.10 -1.82
C THR A 216 14.95 -3.34 -0.58
N ARG A 217 16.23 -3.40 -0.24
CA ARG A 217 16.81 -2.58 0.84
C ARG A 217 16.73 -1.09 0.55
N GLU A 218 16.79 -0.71 -0.73
CA GLU A 218 16.64 0.66 -1.19
C GLU A 218 15.20 1.16 -0.95
N GLU A 219 14.18 0.38 -1.35
CA GLU A 219 12.77 0.69 -1.11
C GLU A 219 12.45 0.76 0.39
N MET A 220 13.05 -0.13 1.19
CA MET A 220 12.95 -0.04 2.66
C MET A 220 13.61 1.22 3.19
N GLY A 221 14.77 1.58 2.66
CA GLY A 221 15.48 2.82 3.01
C GLY A 221 14.64 4.05 2.70
N SER A 222 14.03 4.10 1.51
CA SER A 222 13.09 5.15 1.13
C SER A 222 11.94 5.24 2.14
N TYR A 223 11.27 4.12 2.45
CA TYR A 223 10.16 4.08 3.41
C TYR A 223 10.56 4.51 4.84
N LEU A 224 11.74 4.08 5.29
CA LEU A 224 12.24 4.32 6.66
C LEU A 224 13.06 5.62 6.80
N GLY A 225 13.19 6.42 5.74
CA GLY A 225 13.97 7.66 5.75
C GLY A 225 15.47 7.42 5.96
N MET A 226 16.03 6.37 5.36
CA MET A 226 17.44 5.96 5.52
C MET A 226 18.07 5.60 4.18
N LYS A 227 19.41 5.69 4.11
CA LYS A 227 20.16 5.19 2.96
C LYS A 227 20.21 3.65 2.97
N LEU A 228 20.34 3.04 1.78
CA LEU A 228 20.52 1.60 1.58
C LEU A 228 21.58 0.99 2.50
N GLU A 229 22.74 1.65 2.60
CA GLU A 229 23.86 1.18 3.40
C GLU A 229 23.52 1.16 4.89
N THR A 230 22.73 2.13 5.36
CA THR A 230 22.27 2.17 6.75
C THR A 230 21.30 1.02 7.04
N VAL A 231 20.34 0.78 6.15
CA VAL A 231 19.43 -0.37 6.26
C VAL A 231 20.25 -1.67 6.34
N SER A 232 21.20 -1.85 5.43
CA SER A 232 22.04 -3.07 5.38
C SER A 232 22.85 -3.25 6.66
N ARG A 233 23.44 -2.16 7.20
CA ARG A 233 24.17 -2.21 8.49
C ARG A 233 23.25 -2.58 9.66
N MET A 234 22.01 -2.06 9.70
CA MET A 234 21.07 -2.43 10.76
C MET A 234 20.67 -3.90 10.70
N PHE A 235 20.42 -4.44 9.51
CA PHE A 235 20.18 -5.90 9.38
C PHE A 235 21.39 -6.74 9.85
N SER A 236 22.61 -6.34 9.50
CA SER A 236 23.82 -7.02 9.97
C SER A 236 23.99 -6.93 11.49
N LYS A 237 23.61 -5.80 12.09
CA LYS A 237 23.63 -5.63 13.54
C LYS A 237 22.60 -6.55 14.21
N LEU A 238 21.33 -6.51 13.77
CA LEU A 238 20.27 -7.35 14.31
C LEU A 238 20.60 -8.85 14.18
N HIS A 239 21.30 -9.22 13.11
CA HIS A 239 21.77 -10.60 12.93
C HIS A 239 22.89 -10.96 13.93
N LYS A 240 23.86 -10.07 14.14
CA LYS A 240 24.95 -10.25 15.11
C LYS A 240 24.44 -10.34 16.54
N ASP A 241 23.36 -9.57 16.84
CA ASP A 241 22.74 -9.53 18.15
C ASP A 241 21.71 -10.70 18.34
N GLU A 242 21.71 -11.68 17.40
CA GLU A 242 20.90 -12.89 17.39
C GLU A 242 19.36 -12.65 17.42
N LEU A 243 18.92 -11.44 17.07
CA LEU A 243 17.50 -11.07 17.06
C LEU A 243 16.81 -11.50 15.76
N VAL A 244 17.56 -11.49 14.63
CA VAL A 244 17.04 -11.78 13.30
C VAL A 244 18.08 -12.55 12.49
N GLU A 245 17.67 -13.65 11.85
CA GLU A 245 18.46 -14.30 10.81
C GLU A 245 18.06 -13.78 9.43
N THR A 246 19.06 -13.57 8.55
CA THR A 246 18.84 -13.06 7.20
C THR A 246 19.55 -13.91 6.16
N HIS A 247 18.80 -14.44 5.19
CA HIS A 247 19.33 -15.16 4.04
C HIS A 247 18.78 -14.52 2.75
N GLY A 248 19.50 -13.52 2.23
CA GLY A 248 19.04 -12.73 1.09
C GLY A 248 17.77 -11.94 1.40
N LYS A 249 16.64 -12.37 0.83
CA LYS A 249 15.30 -11.78 1.10
C LYS A 249 14.54 -12.50 2.21
N GLN A 250 14.97 -13.69 2.60
CA GLN A 250 14.35 -14.45 3.68
C GLN A 250 14.77 -13.85 5.02
N ILE A 251 13.79 -13.61 5.87
CA ILE A 251 13.96 -13.10 7.23
C ILE A 251 13.35 -14.12 8.19
N ARG A 252 14.08 -14.40 9.25
CA ARG A 252 13.59 -15.15 10.40
C ARG A 252 13.80 -14.32 11.66
N ILE A 253 12.72 -13.96 12.33
CA ILE A 253 12.79 -13.31 13.65
C ILE A 253 13.03 -14.42 14.68
N VAL A 254 14.17 -14.35 15.36
CA VAL A 254 14.61 -15.33 16.35
C VAL A 254 14.08 -14.97 17.72
N ASP A 255 14.22 -13.70 18.11
CA ASP A 255 13.76 -13.18 19.38
C ASP A 255 12.83 -11.96 19.16
N PHE A 256 11.53 -12.19 19.37
CA PHE A 256 10.50 -11.16 19.26
C PHE A 256 10.54 -10.14 20.40
N GLU A 257 10.84 -10.62 21.62
CA GLU A 257 10.86 -9.76 22.81
C GLU A 257 12.08 -8.86 22.76
N GLY A 258 13.26 -9.41 22.47
CA GLY A 258 14.47 -8.63 22.27
C GLY A 258 14.34 -7.60 21.15
N LEU A 259 13.71 -7.97 20.00
CA LEU A 259 13.47 -7.06 18.90
C LEU A 259 12.48 -5.93 19.24
N ALA A 260 11.53 -6.17 20.15
CA ALA A 260 10.56 -5.17 20.61
C ALA A 260 11.14 -4.23 21.68
N LEU A 261 12.24 -4.61 22.33
CA LEU A 261 12.89 -3.81 23.38
C LEU A 261 13.97 -2.87 22.85
N ILE A 262 14.31 -2.94 21.54
CA ILE A 262 15.22 -1.99 20.88
C ILE A 262 14.56 -0.60 20.87
#